data_7b4d06df19444a0ec77ee16e032199b5
#
_entry.id   7b4d06df19444a0ec77ee16e032199b5
#
_cell.length_a   1.000
_cell.length_b   1.000
_cell.length_c   1.000
_cell.angle_alpha   90.00
_cell.angle_beta   90.00
_cell.angle_gamma   90.00
#
_symmetry.space_group_name_H-M   'P 1'
#
loop_
_entity.id
_entity.type
_entity.pdbx_description
1 polymer ?
#
loop_
_entity_poly.entity_id
_entity_poly.type
_entity_poly.pdbx_seq_one_letter_code
_entity_poly.pdbx_strand_id
1 'polypeptide(L)'
;MDYLNLENLKLLSSHLKIIDLRHPNEASNLRINQKNIEVLSIPYYLLKTSLSNLNKETHYALYCKDGIMSRLQAGILKDKGFTKVSVIRDLSEQT
;
A
#
# COMPACT_ATOMS: atom_id res chain seq x y z
N MET A 1 -13.39 -1.19 -5.46
CA MET A 1 -12.01 -1.12 -4.96
C MET A 1 -11.05 -1.34 -6.11
N ASP A 2 -10.05 -0.50 -6.22
CA ASP A 2 -9.12 -0.56 -7.34
C ASP A 2 -7.95 -1.49 -7.03
N TYR A 3 -7.66 -2.38 -7.97
CA TYR A 3 -6.53 -3.29 -7.86
C TYR A 3 -5.45 -2.86 -8.84
N LEU A 4 -4.20 -2.88 -8.38
CA LEU A 4 -3.05 -2.50 -9.19
C LEU A 4 -2.08 -3.66 -9.31
N ASN A 5 -1.52 -3.82 -10.50
CA ASN A 5 -0.43 -4.75 -10.73
C ASN A 5 0.87 -3.96 -10.93
N LEU A 6 1.96 -4.65 -11.20
CA LEU A 6 3.26 -4.02 -11.37
C LEU A 6 3.27 -2.96 -12.47
N GLU A 7 2.61 -3.26 -13.60
CA GLU A 7 2.53 -2.32 -14.71
C GLU A 7 1.79 -1.05 -14.33
N ASN A 8 0.65 -1.19 -13.64
CA ASN A 8 -0.11 -0.04 -13.19
C ASN A 8 0.71 0.83 -12.26
N LEU A 9 1.51 0.21 -11.38
CA LEU A 9 2.37 0.96 -10.47
C LEU A 9 3.37 1.82 -11.23
N LYS A 10 3.96 1.29 -12.28
CA LYS A 10 4.90 2.04 -13.09
C LYS A 10 4.26 3.26 -13.74
N LEU A 11 3.04 3.11 -14.20
CA LEU A 11 2.30 4.20 -14.84
C LEU A 11 1.90 5.29 -13.86
N LEU A 12 1.62 4.91 -12.61
CA LEU A 12 1.12 5.84 -11.59
C LEU A 12 2.18 6.30 -10.60
N SER A 13 3.43 5.96 -10.82
CA SER A 13 4.49 6.14 -9.82
C SER A 13 4.65 7.57 -9.32
N SER A 14 4.37 8.57 -10.15
CA SER A 14 4.51 9.97 -9.75
C SER A 14 3.34 10.47 -8.89
N HIS A 15 2.29 9.67 -8.74
CA HIS A 15 1.06 10.11 -8.09
C HIS A 15 0.61 9.26 -6.92
N LEU A 16 1.41 8.26 -6.54
CA LEU A 16 0.99 7.40 -5.43
C LEU A 16 2.15 7.03 -4.52
N LYS A 17 1.78 6.58 -3.33
CA LYS A 17 2.72 6.02 -2.36
C LYS A 17 2.25 4.63 -2.00
N ILE A 18 3.18 3.73 -1.73
CA ILE A 18 2.85 2.37 -1.32
C ILE A 18 2.88 2.30 0.19
N ILE A 19 1.86 1.67 0.78
CA ILE A 19 1.89 1.33 2.21
C ILE A 19 2.08 -0.17 2.30
N ASP A 20 3.23 -0.57 2.83
CA ASP A 20 3.56 -1.98 3.04
C ASP A 20 3.02 -2.39 4.41
N LEU A 21 1.97 -3.20 4.42
CA LEU A 21 1.27 -3.60 5.63
C LEU A 21 1.85 -4.86 6.27
N ARG A 22 2.88 -5.44 5.67
CA ARG A 22 3.46 -6.68 6.17
C ARG A 22 4.13 -6.46 7.53
N HIS A 23 4.28 -7.55 8.28
CA HIS A 23 5.05 -7.52 9.51
C HIS A 23 6.46 -7.02 9.22
N PRO A 24 7.09 -6.24 10.13
CA PRO A 24 8.42 -5.69 9.88
C PRO A 24 9.48 -6.71 9.46
N ASN A 25 9.42 -7.94 10.00
CA ASN A 25 10.37 -8.97 9.62
C ASN A 25 10.22 -9.37 8.16
N GLU A 26 9.00 -9.50 7.68
CA GLU A 26 8.74 -9.81 6.28
C GLU A 26 9.15 -8.65 5.38
N ALA A 27 8.82 -7.43 5.78
CA ALA A 27 9.17 -6.25 5.02
C ALA A 27 10.68 -6.07 4.89
N SER A 28 11.43 -6.40 5.94
CA SER A 28 12.89 -6.31 5.93
C SER A 28 13.52 -7.36 5.03
N ASN A 29 12.98 -8.58 5.06
CA ASN A 29 13.54 -9.70 4.32
C ASN A 29 13.29 -9.60 2.81
N LEU A 30 12.15 -9.04 2.44
CA LEU A 30 11.81 -8.90 1.03
C LEU A 30 11.20 -7.52 0.81
N ARG A 31 12.06 -6.54 0.62
CA ARG A 31 11.63 -5.17 0.45
C ARG A 31 10.95 -4.94 -0.88
N ILE A 32 9.93 -4.08 -0.87
CA ILE A 32 9.32 -3.63 -2.10
C ILE A 32 10.29 -2.67 -2.77
N ASN A 33 10.69 -3.00 -3.98
CA ASN A 33 11.66 -2.22 -4.71
C ASN A 33 11.05 -1.67 -6.00
N GLN A 34 10.22 -0.64 -5.85
CA GLN A 34 9.61 0.03 -6.99
C GLN A 34 10.27 1.39 -7.17
N LYS A 35 10.97 1.53 -8.27
CA LYS A 35 11.72 2.73 -8.57
C LYS A 35 10.78 3.95 -8.65
N ASN A 36 11.18 5.05 -8.02
CA ASN A 36 10.46 6.31 -8.03
C ASN A 36 9.11 6.29 -7.28
N ILE A 37 8.87 5.27 -6.49
CA ILE A 37 7.67 5.22 -5.66
C ILE A 37 8.10 5.17 -4.20
N GLU A 38 7.58 6.08 -3.40
CA GLU A 38 7.84 6.06 -1.96
C GLU A 38 7.09 4.91 -1.31
N VAL A 39 7.78 4.13 -0.49
CA VAL A 39 7.18 3.02 0.25
C VAL A 39 7.20 3.35 1.73
N LEU A 40 6.00 3.35 2.33
CA LEU A 40 5.84 3.55 3.76
C LEU A 40 5.65 2.20 4.41
N SER A 41 6.53 1.84 5.32
CA SER A 41 6.42 0.57 6.04
C SER A 41 5.58 0.78 7.28
N ILE A 42 4.30 0.46 7.18
CA ILE A 42 3.34 0.61 8.28
C ILE A 42 2.64 -0.73 8.46
N PRO A 43 3.08 -1.56 9.41
CA PRO A 43 2.41 -2.85 9.66
C PRO A 43 0.92 -2.65 9.88
N TYR A 44 0.12 -3.62 9.44
CA TYR A 44 -1.34 -3.48 9.46
C TYR A 44 -1.88 -3.10 10.84
N TYR A 45 -1.26 -3.60 11.91
CA TYR A 45 -1.74 -3.33 13.26
C TYR A 45 -1.40 -1.92 13.75
N LEU A 46 -0.58 -1.18 13.02
CA LEU A 46 -0.25 0.21 13.35
C LEU A 46 -0.94 1.21 12.44
N LEU A 47 -1.62 0.75 11.41
CA LEU A 47 -2.20 1.66 10.42
C LEU A 47 -3.23 2.60 11.06
N LYS A 48 -4.11 2.08 11.89
CA LYS A 48 -5.15 2.87 12.52
C LYS A 48 -4.58 4.05 13.33
N THR A 49 -3.49 3.82 14.03
CA THR A 49 -2.86 4.87 14.83
C THR A 49 -2.04 5.82 13.99
N SER A 50 -1.73 5.43 12.75
CA SER A 50 -0.93 6.26 11.84
C SER A 50 -1.77 7.13 10.92
N LEU A 51 -3.10 7.01 10.96
CA LEU A 51 -3.97 7.73 10.03
C LEU A 51 -3.79 9.24 10.06
N SER A 52 -3.55 9.80 11.24
CA SER A 52 -3.38 11.25 11.37
C SER A 52 -2.12 11.76 10.67
N ASN A 53 -1.18 10.88 10.38
CA ASN A 53 0.05 11.23 9.68
C ASN A 53 -0.04 11.03 8.18
N LEU A 54 -1.18 10.57 7.69
CA LEU A 54 -1.41 10.33 6.27
C LEU A 54 -2.27 11.44 5.68
N ASN A 55 -2.07 11.70 4.41
CA ASN A 55 -2.81 12.75 3.70
C ASN A 55 -3.97 12.13 2.94
N LYS A 56 -5.20 12.55 3.25
CA LYS A 56 -6.40 11.98 2.61
C LYS A 56 -6.47 12.24 1.11
N GLU A 57 -5.74 13.21 0.62
CA GLU A 57 -5.72 13.53 -0.81
C GLU A 57 -4.67 12.73 -1.59
N THR A 58 -3.77 12.06 -0.88
CA THR A 58 -2.74 11.25 -1.52
C THR A 58 -3.31 9.90 -1.94
N HIS A 59 -2.87 9.41 -3.08
CA HIS A 59 -3.25 8.07 -3.54
C HIS A 59 -2.33 7.05 -2.85
N TYR A 60 -2.92 6.18 -2.04
CA TYR A 60 -2.18 5.11 -1.36
C TYR A 60 -2.51 3.76 -1.97
N ALA A 61 -1.48 2.99 -2.26
CA ALA A 61 -1.62 1.62 -2.74
C ALA A 61 -1.13 0.70 -1.62
N LEU A 62 -2.01 -0.16 -1.13
CA LEU A 62 -1.74 -1.02 0.01
C LEU A 62 -1.24 -2.38 -0.44
N TYR A 63 -0.20 -2.88 0.22
CA TYR A 63 0.38 -4.18 -0.08
C TYR A 63 0.48 -5.06 1.16
N CYS A 64 0.07 -6.31 1.02
CA CYS A 64 0.35 -7.35 1.99
C CYS A 64 0.60 -8.65 1.24
N LYS A 65 1.07 -9.66 1.96
CA LYS A 65 1.50 -10.90 1.33
C LYS A 65 0.41 -11.62 0.54
N ASP A 66 -0.79 -11.71 1.09
CA ASP A 66 -1.89 -12.47 0.48
C ASP A 66 -3.03 -11.61 -0.05
N GLY A 67 -2.95 -10.30 0.13
CA GLY A 67 -3.98 -9.38 -0.34
C GLY A 67 -5.19 -9.25 0.58
N ILE A 68 -5.34 -10.11 1.57
CA ILE A 68 -6.52 -10.08 2.45
C ILE A 68 -6.51 -8.86 3.35
N MET A 69 -5.40 -8.63 4.02
CA MET A 69 -5.27 -7.50 4.93
C MET A 69 -5.32 -6.18 4.18
N SER A 70 -4.74 -6.13 2.97
CA SER A 70 -4.79 -4.94 2.15
C SER A 70 -6.21 -4.53 1.82
N ARG A 71 -7.07 -5.48 1.46
CA ARG A 71 -8.47 -5.20 1.15
C ARG A 71 -9.23 -4.70 2.38
N LEU A 72 -9.00 -5.32 3.53
CA LEU A 72 -9.64 -4.88 4.76
C LEU A 72 -9.23 -3.46 5.13
N GLN A 73 -7.96 -3.18 5.09
CA GLN A 73 -7.47 -1.85 5.47
C GLN A 73 -7.86 -0.78 4.45
N ALA A 74 -7.93 -1.14 3.18
CA ALA A 74 -8.39 -0.20 2.16
C ALA A 74 -9.83 0.25 2.42
N GLY A 75 -10.69 -0.69 2.82
CA GLY A 75 -12.06 -0.36 3.19
C GLY A 75 -12.12 0.60 4.37
N ILE A 76 -11.28 0.35 5.38
CA ILE A 76 -11.21 1.21 6.56
C ILE A 76 -10.74 2.62 6.18
N LEU A 77 -9.72 2.72 5.33
CA LEU A 77 -9.25 4.02 4.89
C LEU A 77 -10.31 4.80 4.13
N LYS A 78 -11.06 4.13 3.26
CA LYS A 78 -12.15 4.78 2.54
C LYS A 78 -13.21 5.29 3.50
N ASP A 79 -13.55 4.51 4.51
CA ASP A 79 -14.52 4.93 5.52
C ASP A 79 -14.04 6.14 6.31
N LYS A 80 -12.73 6.32 6.42
CA LYS A 80 -12.14 7.45 7.14
C LYS A 80 -11.90 8.66 6.26
N GLY A 81 -12.34 8.63 5.01
CA GLY A 81 -12.27 9.79 4.13
C GLY A 81 -11.13 9.79 3.12
N PHE A 82 -10.38 8.71 3.03
CA PHE A 82 -9.34 8.59 2.01
C PHE A 82 -9.98 8.24 0.68
N THR A 83 -9.91 9.13 -0.28
CA THR A 83 -10.65 8.98 -1.54
C THR A 83 -9.91 8.14 -2.58
N LYS A 84 -8.60 8.08 -2.50
CA LYS A 84 -7.79 7.40 -3.50
C LYS A 84 -7.02 6.27 -2.84
N VAL A 85 -7.64 5.10 -2.75
CA VAL A 85 -7.04 3.92 -2.12
C VAL A 85 -7.12 2.75 -3.07
N SER A 86 -5.98 2.11 -3.32
CA SER A 86 -5.89 0.95 -4.20
C SER A 86 -5.21 -0.20 -3.47
N VAL A 87 -5.37 -1.41 -3.99
CA VAL A 87 -4.74 -2.61 -3.45
C VAL A 87 -3.77 -3.15 -4.49
N ILE A 88 -2.53 -3.39 -4.08
CA ILE A 88 -1.55 -4.01 -4.95
C ILE A 88 -1.80 -5.50 -4.97
N ARG A 89 -2.06 -6.03 -6.14
CA ARG A 89 -2.49 -7.39 -6.28
C ARG A 89 -1.36 -8.41 -6.34
N ASP A 90 -0.32 -8.11 -7.08
CA ASP A 90 0.74 -9.07 -7.32
C ASP A 90 2.05 -8.36 -7.62
N LEU A 91 3.05 -8.63 -6.79
CA LEU A 91 4.39 -8.11 -6.99
C LEU A 91 5.40 -9.25 -7.15
N SER A 92 4.93 -10.47 -7.42
CA SER A 92 5.82 -11.61 -7.55
C SER A 92 6.86 -11.43 -8.65
N GLU A 93 6.55 -10.66 -9.66
CA GLU A 93 7.45 -10.38 -10.78
C GLU A 93 8.64 -9.51 -10.36
N GLN A 94 8.58 -8.93 -9.19
CA GLN A 94 9.61 -8.08 -8.67
C GLN A 94 10.85 -8.85 -8.26
N THR A 95 10.70 -10.11 -7.96
CA THR A 95 11.77 -10.97 -7.45
C THR A 95 12.60 -11.63 -8.53
#